data_a41613e9d7cdca2dc3107dd5e4767347
#
_entry.id   a41613e9d7cdca2dc3107dd5e4767347
#
_cell.length_a   1.000
_cell.length_b   1.000
_cell.length_c   1.000
_cell.angle_alpha   90.00
_cell.angle_beta   90.00
_cell.angle_gamma   90.00
#
_symmetry.space_group_name_H-M   'P 1'
#
loop_
_entity.id
_entity.type
_entity.pdbx_description
1 polymer ?
#
loop_
_entity_poly.entity_id
_entity_poly.type
_entity_poly.pdbx_seq_one_letter_code
_entity_poly.pdbx_strand_id
1 'polypeptide(L)'
;NLTQMGVFSMFYGLYSPYWFPMLDNRRSPVLMDVLQQQNYQFGLYTSQRFTFPAFDKTVFVNMNPADMHELQGGAEAWKRDQINIGEMLDFIDSRDKQRPFMSYMFFESTHANYTFPPDSVIAEPYLEDLNYLTADFASEIGKIKNRYINASHHVDQQIGRVIAHLRREKLLENTMVIVLGDHGEEFMERGRWGHSAEFNRYQTSTPAVVYVPGQKPRVVTGITSHLDIPATVMPLLGVLNPPSDYSAGQNLLDPGYHRDYAVAGDWNRIAYLGENFKIAFPVNTAGAARDEMTDGDDRPLANPTEAMSSIQTVMIEMMKNLTRFKKRPG
;
A
#
# COMPACT_ATOMS: atom_id res chain seq x y z
N ASN A 1 -7.01 -1.70 4.82
CA ASN A 1 -7.86 -2.22 3.75
C ASN A 1 -8.46 -1.11 2.86
N LEU A 2 -7.84 0.07 2.80
CA LEU A 2 -8.20 1.17 1.90
C LEU A 2 -6.97 2.02 1.58
N THR A 3 -7.02 2.75 0.46
CA THR A 3 -5.89 3.47 -0.14
C THR A 3 -5.17 4.39 0.85
N GLN A 4 -5.90 5.23 1.59
CA GLN A 4 -5.30 6.15 2.55
C GLN A 4 -4.43 5.42 3.58
N MET A 5 -4.94 4.34 4.13
CA MET A 5 -4.28 3.62 5.23
C MET A 5 -3.14 2.74 4.73
N GLY A 6 -3.29 2.14 3.53
CA GLY A 6 -2.24 1.36 2.89
C GLY A 6 -1.03 2.22 2.54
N VAL A 7 -1.24 3.28 1.74
CA VAL A 7 -0.17 4.21 1.35
C VAL A 7 0.43 4.92 2.57
N PHE A 8 -0.39 5.36 3.54
CA PHE A 8 0.10 5.92 4.78
C PHE A 8 1.07 4.96 5.49
N SER A 9 0.66 3.72 5.69
CA SER A 9 1.45 2.74 6.42
C SER A 9 2.78 2.43 5.72
N MET A 10 2.81 2.36 4.38
CA MET A 10 4.04 2.07 3.64
C MET A 10 5.05 3.23 3.62
N PHE A 11 4.63 4.47 3.86
CA PHE A 11 5.55 5.61 3.95
C PHE A 11 5.92 5.98 5.39
N TYR A 12 4.95 5.93 6.31
CA TYR A 12 5.20 6.31 7.72
C TYR A 12 5.71 5.15 8.58
N GLY A 13 5.43 3.89 8.21
CA GLY A 13 5.67 2.74 9.08
C GLY A 13 4.81 2.76 10.35
N LEU A 14 3.68 3.44 10.33
CA LEU A 14 2.77 3.66 11.47
C LEU A 14 1.38 3.07 11.22
N TYR A 15 0.68 2.76 12.30
CA TYR A 15 -0.70 2.30 12.24
C TYR A 15 -1.65 3.37 11.71
N SER A 16 -2.71 2.95 11.04
CA SER A 16 -3.70 3.84 10.40
C SER A 16 -4.28 4.95 11.29
N PRO A 17 -4.53 4.77 12.61
CA PRO A 17 -5.02 5.87 13.45
C PRO A 17 -4.09 7.08 13.59
N TYR A 18 -2.84 6.96 13.15
CA TYR A 18 -1.93 8.12 13.06
C TYR A 18 -2.22 9.02 11.86
N TRP A 19 -3.02 8.58 10.89
CA TRP A 19 -3.38 9.39 9.73
C TRP A 19 -3.86 10.79 10.12
N PHE A 20 -4.86 10.88 11.00
CA PHE A 20 -5.43 12.17 11.39
C PHE A 20 -4.41 13.09 12.09
N PRO A 21 -3.68 12.66 13.12
CA PRO A 21 -2.63 13.49 13.72
C PRO A 21 -1.56 13.96 12.72
N MET A 22 -1.16 13.12 11.77
CA MET A 22 -0.17 13.51 10.75
C MET A 22 -0.75 14.50 9.74
N LEU A 23 -2.01 14.32 9.33
CA LEU A 23 -2.74 15.24 8.47
C LEU A 23 -2.92 16.62 9.14
N ASP A 24 -3.42 16.64 10.38
CA ASP A 24 -3.69 17.87 11.13
C ASP A 24 -2.42 18.69 11.39
N ASN A 25 -1.32 18.02 11.69
CA ASN A 25 -0.03 18.66 11.96
C ASN A 25 0.82 18.83 10.70
N ARG A 26 0.37 18.38 9.53
CA ARG A 26 1.13 18.37 8.28
C ARG A 26 2.54 17.81 8.48
N ARG A 27 2.62 16.67 9.15
CA ARG A 27 3.89 16.03 9.48
C ARG A 27 4.28 15.02 8.40
N SER A 28 5.41 15.27 7.75
CA SER A 28 6.00 14.37 6.74
C SER A 28 6.45 13.02 7.33
N PRO A 29 6.45 11.94 6.55
CA PRO A 29 7.12 10.69 6.93
C PRO A 29 8.62 10.91 7.13
N VAL A 30 9.19 10.29 8.16
CA VAL A 30 10.64 10.35 8.41
C VAL A 30 11.45 9.83 7.20
N LEU A 31 10.93 8.83 6.49
CA LEU A 31 11.54 8.34 5.25
C LEU A 31 11.71 9.46 4.21
N MET A 32 10.67 10.26 3.99
CA MET A 32 10.72 11.37 3.02
C MET A 32 11.66 12.49 3.51
N ASP A 33 11.66 12.79 4.81
CA ASP A 33 12.58 13.76 5.40
C ASP A 33 14.06 13.33 5.19
N VAL A 34 14.37 12.04 5.38
CA VAL A 34 15.73 11.50 5.15
C VAL A 34 16.14 11.59 3.69
N LEU A 35 15.26 11.22 2.75
CA LEU A 35 15.54 11.33 1.31
C LEU A 35 15.83 12.80 0.91
N GLN A 36 15.05 13.76 1.44
CA GLN A 36 15.32 15.19 1.21
C GLN A 36 16.66 15.64 1.80
N GLN A 37 16.97 15.23 3.03
CA GLN A 37 18.25 15.54 3.68
C GLN A 37 19.45 14.96 2.92
N GLN A 38 19.27 13.82 2.27
CA GLN A 38 20.28 13.20 1.42
C GLN A 38 20.29 13.73 -0.02
N ASN A 39 19.60 14.84 -0.28
CA ASN A 39 19.58 15.55 -1.57
C ASN A 39 19.03 14.70 -2.73
N TYR A 40 18.07 13.81 -2.47
CA TYR A 40 17.37 13.08 -3.53
C TYR A 40 16.59 14.04 -4.44
N GLN A 41 16.53 13.71 -5.71
CA GLN A 41 15.60 14.29 -6.68
C GLN A 41 14.32 13.47 -6.68
N PHE A 42 13.18 14.12 -6.87
CA PHE A 42 11.89 13.45 -6.81
C PHE A 42 11.15 13.52 -8.14
N GLY A 43 10.52 12.42 -8.54
CA GLY A 43 9.55 12.34 -9.61
C GLY A 43 8.34 11.55 -9.09
N LEU A 44 7.28 12.26 -8.70
CA LEU A 44 6.09 11.68 -8.05
C LEU A 44 4.92 11.72 -9.02
N TYR A 45 4.39 10.57 -9.40
CA TYR A 45 3.40 10.43 -10.45
C TYR A 45 2.14 9.75 -9.91
N THR A 46 0.97 10.26 -10.33
CA THR A 46 -0.31 9.62 -10.08
C THR A 46 -1.26 9.81 -11.25
N SER A 47 -2.01 8.77 -11.57
CA SER A 47 -3.12 8.84 -12.53
C SER A 47 -4.43 9.28 -11.87
N GLN A 48 -4.34 9.81 -10.65
CA GLN A 48 -5.38 10.41 -9.82
C GLN A 48 -4.97 11.80 -9.36
N ARG A 49 -5.38 12.20 -8.15
CA ARG A 49 -4.99 13.45 -7.48
C ARG A 49 -4.21 13.16 -6.22
N PHE A 50 -3.18 13.95 -5.96
CA PHE A 50 -2.55 13.94 -4.63
C PHE A 50 -3.43 14.57 -3.55
N THR A 51 -4.36 15.43 -3.95
CA THR A 51 -5.32 16.07 -3.02
C THR A 51 -6.40 15.12 -2.51
N PHE A 52 -6.61 13.97 -3.16
CA PHE A 52 -7.46 12.89 -2.69
C PHE A 52 -6.74 11.56 -2.90
N PRO A 53 -6.39 10.86 -1.84
CA PRO A 53 -6.80 11.02 -0.42
C PRO A 53 -5.83 11.89 0.46
N ALA A 54 -5.59 13.12 0.10
CA ALA A 54 -4.79 14.11 0.84
C ALA A 54 -3.30 13.71 1.03
N PHE A 55 -2.69 13.10 0.00
CA PHE A 55 -1.26 12.78 0.00
C PHE A 55 -0.38 14.04 -0.04
N ASP A 56 -0.88 15.11 -0.67
CA ASP A 56 -0.27 16.45 -0.67
C ASP A 56 -0.18 17.08 0.73
N LYS A 57 -0.97 16.60 1.69
CA LYS A 57 -1.00 17.09 3.08
C LYS A 57 -0.44 16.09 4.09
N THR A 58 -0.06 14.91 3.63
CA THR A 58 0.49 13.82 4.44
C THR A 58 1.82 13.34 3.87
N VAL A 59 1.80 12.29 3.05
CA VAL A 59 3.00 11.60 2.54
C VAL A 59 3.95 12.55 1.81
N PHE A 60 3.41 13.47 1.02
CA PHE A 60 4.18 14.40 0.18
C PHE A 60 4.06 15.87 0.62
N VAL A 61 3.71 16.12 1.88
CA VAL A 61 3.42 17.46 2.40
C VAL A 61 4.57 18.47 2.25
N ASN A 62 5.81 18.00 2.27
CA ASN A 62 7.01 18.81 2.14
C ASN A 62 7.65 18.75 0.75
N MET A 63 6.98 18.11 -0.23
CA MET A 63 7.50 17.99 -1.59
C MET A 63 7.29 19.30 -2.37
N ASN A 64 8.21 19.57 -3.30
CA ASN A 64 8.01 20.65 -4.24
C ASN A 64 6.86 20.28 -5.20
N PRO A 65 5.84 21.14 -5.38
CA PRO A 65 4.77 20.88 -6.33
C PRO A 65 5.26 20.62 -7.77
N ALA A 66 6.42 21.14 -8.16
CA ALA A 66 7.02 20.86 -9.48
C ALA A 66 7.46 19.40 -9.67
N ASP A 67 7.67 18.65 -8.58
CA ASP A 67 8.04 17.25 -8.61
C ASP A 67 6.81 16.31 -8.55
N MET A 68 5.60 16.89 -8.49
CA MET A 68 4.34 16.18 -8.32
C MET A 68 3.50 16.26 -9.60
N HIS A 69 3.32 15.14 -10.29
CA HIS A 69 2.68 15.04 -11.59
C HIS A 69 1.36 14.29 -11.48
N GLU A 70 0.26 14.99 -11.77
CA GLU A 70 -1.11 14.44 -11.73
C GLU A 70 -1.70 14.37 -13.12
N LEU A 71 -2.19 13.20 -13.49
CA LEU A 71 -3.02 13.04 -14.68
C LEU A 71 -4.42 12.55 -14.27
N GLN A 72 -5.42 13.40 -14.48
CA GLN A 72 -6.80 13.08 -14.13
C GLN A 72 -7.78 13.48 -15.23
N GLY A 73 -8.83 12.68 -15.41
CA GLY A 73 -9.87 12.95 -16.44
C GLY A 73 -9.34 12.81 -17.88
N GLY A 74 -10.19 13.13 -18.85
CA GLY A 74 -9.85 13.23 -20.26
C GLY A 74 -9.49 11.94 -21.00
N ALA A 75 -8.90 10.95 -20.32
CA ALA A 75 -8.52 9.66 -20.88
C ALA A 75 -8.81 8.54 -19.87
N GLU A 76 -8.91 7.30 -20.37
CA GLU A 76 -9.02 6.11 -19.52
C GLU A 76 -7.80 5.96 -18.60
N ALA A 77 -7.98 5.31 -17.46
CA ALA A 77 -6.93 5.18 -16.45
C ALA A 77 -5.65 4.52 -17.01
N TRP A 78 -5.78 3.49 -17.82
CA TRP A 78 -4.62 2.81 -18.41
C TRP A 78 -3.77 3.73 -19.31
N LYS A 79 -4.41 4.68 -20.02
CA LYS A 79 -3.67 5.67 -20.84
C LYS A 79 -2.91 6.65 -19.96
N ARG A 80 -3.53 7.10 -18.85
CA ARG A 80 -2.88 7.97 -17.88
C ARG A 80 -1.68 7.28 -17.24
N ASP A 81 -1.85 6.01 -16.85
CA ASP A 81 -0.75 5.19 -16.32
C ASP A 81 0.40 5.08 -17.32
N GLN A 82 0.10 4.83 -18.59
CA GLN A 82 1.09 4.71 -19.63
C GLN A 82 1.84 6.03 -19.89
N ILE A 83 1.15 7.17 -19.85
CA ILE A 83 1.75 8.50 -19.99
C ILE A 83 2.66 8.80 -18.82
N ASN A 84 2.17 8.63 -17.58
CA ASN A 84 2.94 8.85 -16.36
C ASN A 84 4.23 8.00 -16.32
N ILE A 85 4.17 6.76 -16.78
CA ILE A 85 5.38 5.94 -16.90
C ILE A 85 6.33 6.52 -17.96
N GLY A 86 5.83 7.05 -19.07
CA GLY A 86 6.67 7.77 -20.05
C GLY A 86 7.39 8.95 -19.40
N GLU A 87 6.66 9.83 -18.71
CA GLU A 87 7.22 10.99 -18.02
C GLU A 87 8.20 10.60 -16.89
N MET A 88 7.93 9.50 -16.16
CA MET A 88 8.87 8.95 -15.17
C MET A 88 10.19 8.52 -15.83
N LEU A 89 10.15 7.87 -16.97
CA LEU A 89 11.36 7.46 -17.69
C LEU A 89 12.14 8.68 -18.18
N ASP A 90 11.46 9.70 -18.70
CA ASP A 90 12.06 10.97 -19.14
C ASP A 90 12.71 11.71 -17.95
N PHE A 91 12.08 11.72 -16.78
CA PHE A 91 12.67 12.24 -15.53
C PHE A 91 13.94 11.48 -15.18
N ILE A 92 13.92 10.14 -15.21
CA ILE A 92 15.08 9.30 -14.90
C ILE A 92 16.25 9.62 -15.87
N ASP A 93 15.98 9.89 -17.15
CA ASP A 93 17.00 10.19 -18.14
C ASP A 93 17.56 11.60 -18.00
N SER A 94 16.70 12.59 -17.73
CA SER A 94 17.05 14.02 -17.68
C SER A 94 17.56 14.51 -16.32
N ARG A 95 17.46 13.70 -15.25
CA ARG A 95 17.87 14.08 -13.91
C ARG A 95 19.35 14.46 -13.82
N ASP A 96 19.73 15.20 -12.81
CA ASP A 96 21.14 15.37 -12.44
C ASP A 96 21.74 14.01 -12.01
N LYS A 97 22.67 13.49 -12.82
CA LYS A 97 23.28 12.18 -12.60
C LYS A 97 24.24 12.12 -11.39
N GLN A 98 24.57 13.26 -10.80
CA GLN A 98 25.39 13.34 -9.59
C GLN A 98 24.57 13.24 -8.31
N ARG A 99 23.25 13.28 -8.41
CA ARG A 99 22.32 13.19 -7.28
C ARG A 99 21.52 11.88 -7.33
N PRO A 100 21.22 11.27 -6.19
CA PRO A 100 20.29 10.17 -6.13
C PRO A 100 18.86 10.61 -6.48
N PHE A 101 18.00 9.66 -6.84
CA PHE A 101 16.60 9.94 -7.16
C PHE A 101 15.65 8.98 -6.46
N MET A 102 14.43 9.43 -6.27
CA MET A 102 13.29 8.64 -5.86
C MET A 102 12.14 8.92 -6.83
N SER A 103 11.63 7.87 -7.46
CA SER A 103 10.40 7.94 -8.25
C SER A 103 9.30 7.14 -7.61
N TYR A 104 8.08 7.67 -7.68
CA TYR A 104 6.87 7.03 -7.18
C TYR A 104 5.79 7.06 -8.25
N MET A 105 5.11 5.94 -8.45
CA MET A 105 3.95 5.87 -9.33
C MET A 105 2.77 5.24 -8.59
N PHE A 106 1.65 5.95 -8.58
CA PHE A 106 0.37 5.44 -8.11
C PHE A 106 -0.53 5.17 -9.32
N PHE A 107 -0.68 3.88 -9.63
CA PHE A 107 -1.47 3.41 -10.77
C PHE A 107 -2.96 3.47 -10.48
N GLU A 108 -3.76 3.68 -11.54
CA GLU A 108 -5.22 3.73 -11.46
C GLU A 108 -5.90 2.62 -12.27
N SER A 109 -5.20 1.94 -13.18
CA SER A 109 -5.80 0.91 -14.03
C SER A 109 -6.50 -0.19 -13.26
N THR A 110 -5.95 -0.60 -12.11
CA THR A 110 -6.50 -1.65 -11.24
C THR A 110 -7.57 -1.16 -10.29
N HIS A 111 -7.85 0.15 -10.24
CA HIS A 111 -9.03 0.69 -9.57
C HIS A 111 -10.27 0.48 -10.45
N ALA A 112 -11.41 0.27 -9.84
CA ALA A 112 -12.65 0.15 -10.60
C ALA A 112 -12.92 1.46 -11.40
N ASN A 113 -13.11 1.39 -12.72
CA ASN A 113 -13.68 0.33 -13.57
C ASN A 113 -12.69 -0.69 -14.18
N TYR A 114 -11.46 -0.84 -13.68
CA TYR A 114 -10.48 -1.80 -14.17
C TYR A 114 -10.23 -1.63 -15.68
N THR A 115 -9.57 -0.55 -16.08
CA THR A 115 -9.36 -0.22 -17.50
C THR A 115 -8.03 -0.74 -18.02
N PHE A 116 -8.01 -1.18 -19.28
CA PHE A 116 -6.85 -1.77 -19.94
C PHE A 116 -6.94 -1.59 -21.44
N PRO A 117 -5.81 -1.58 -22.16
CA PRO A 117 -5.80 -1.58 -23.62
C PRO A 117 -6.05 -3.00 -24.17
N PRO A 118 -6.47 -3.11 -25.45
CA PRO A 118 -6.78 -4.42 -26.07
C PRO A 118 -5.63 -5.42 -26.06
N ASP A 119 -4.38 -4.97 -26.14
CA ASP A 119 -3.17 -5.80 -26.13
C ASP A 119 -2.79 -6.34 -24.74
N SER A 120 -3.51 -5.91 -23.70
CA SER A 120 -3.35 -6.45 -22.32
C SER A 120 -4.36 -7.53 -21.98
N VAL A 121 -5.24 -7.93 -22.89
CA VAL A 121 -6.25 -8.97 -22.65
C VAL A 121 -5.61 -10.35 -22.53
N ILE A 122 -5.74 -10.96 -21.37
CA ILE A 122 -5.30 -12.33 -21.06
C ILE A 122 -6.41 -13.19 -20.41
N ALA A 123 -7.52 -12.56 -20.03
CA ALA A 123 -8.67 -13.22 -19.39
C ALA A 123 -9.99 -12.84 -20.07
N GLU A 124 -10.72 -13.86 -20.54
CA GLU A 124 -12.02 -13.74 -21.21
C GLU A 124 -13.02 -14.77 -20.65
N PRO A 125 -14.34 -14.52 -20.75
CA PRO A 125 -14.95 -13.27 -21.18
C PRO A 125 -14.84 -12.17 -20.11
N TYR A 126 -14.85 -10.91 -20.51
CA TYR A 126 -14.91 -9.76 -19.60
C TYR A 126 -16.08 -8.84 -19.98
N LEU A 127 -16.51 -7.97 -19.06
CA LEU A 127 -17.50 -6.95 -19.37
C LEU A 127 -16.86 -5.85 -20.22
N GLU A 128 -17.51 -5.45 -21.31
CA GLU A 128 -17.08 -4.32 -22.14
C GLU A 128 -17.15 -3.01 -21.36
N ASP A 129 -18.19 -2.81 -20.59
CA ASP A 129 -18.39 -1.65 -19.72
C ASP A 129 -18.84 -2.10 -18.33
N LEU A 130 -18.28 -1.51 -17.28
CA LEU A 130 -18.67 -1.74 -15.90
C LEU A 130 -19.45 -0.53 -15.39
N ASN A 131 -20.78 -0.60 -15.53
CA ASN A 131 -21.69 0.39 -14.98
C ASN A 131 -22.23 -0.07 -13.63
N TYR A 132 -21.85 0.62 -12.56
CA TYR A 132 -22.22 0.29 -11.17
C TYR A 132 -23.73 0.32 -10.90
N LEU A 133 -24.49 1.08 -11.67
CA LEU A 133 -25.95 1.22 -11.47
C LEU A 133 -26.72 0.07 -12.12
N THR A 134 -26.16 -0.60 -13.11
CA THR A 134 -26.85 -1.62 -13.90
C THR A 134 -26.21 -3.00 -13.84
N ALA A 135 -24.98 -3.11 -13.38
CA ALA A 135 -24.27 -4.39 -13.29
C ALA A 135 -24.92 -5.31 -12.23
N ASP A 136 -25.24 -6.53 -12.62
CA ASP A 136 -25.56 -7.61 -11.68
C ASP A 136 -24.25 -8.25 -11.21
N PHE A 137 -23.70 -7.72 -10.12
CA PHE A 137 -22.42 -8.18 -9.57
C PHE A 137 -22.41 -9.66 -9.26
N ALA A 138 -23.52 -10.22 -8.77
CA ALA A 138 -23.57 -11.63 -8.39
C ALA A 138 -23.42 -12.57 -9.61
N SER A 139 -24.10 -12.26 -10.72
CA SER A 139 -24.04 -13.09 -11.92
C SER A 139 -22.84 -12.79 -12.82
N GLU A 140 -22.30 -11.57 -12.77
CA GLU A 140 -21.23 -11.11 -13.68
C GLU A 140 -19.85 -11.03 -13.05
N ILE A 141 -19.71 -11.40 -11.77
CA ILE A 141 -18.47 -11.22 -11.02
C ILE A 141 -17.24 -11.86 -11.68
N GLY A 142 -17.40 -13.00 -12.35
CA GLY A 142 -16.32 -13.64 -13.09
C GLY A 142 -15.80 -12.76 -14.24
N LYS A 143 -16.70 -12.09 -14.97
CA LYS A 143 -16.33 -11.16 -16.04
C LYS A 143 -15.71 -9.87 -15.49
N ILE A 144 -16.20 -9.40 -14.35
CA ILE A 144 -15.63 -8.24 -13.65
C ILE A 144 -14.21 -8.56 -13.16
N LYS A 145 -14.01 -9.74 -12.59
CA LYS A 145 -12.69 -10.21 -12.17
C LYS A 145 -11.71 -10.34 -13.35
N ASN A 146 -12.21 -10.81 -14.51
CA ASN A 146 -11.39 -10.84 -15.73
C ASN A 146 -10.96 -9.45 -16.20
N ARG A 147 -11.81 -8.41 -16.04
CA ARG A 147 -11.39 -7.02 -16.28
C ARG A 147 -10.22 -6.63 -15.35
N TYR A 148 -10.33 -6.92 -14.07
CA TYR A 148 -9.27 -6.66 -13.09
C TYR A 148 -7.97 -7.40 -13.43
N ILE A 149 -8.05 -8.65 -13.87
CA ILE A 149 -6.88 -9.44 -14.33
C ILE A 149 -6.20 -8.75 -15.52
N ASN A 150 -6.98 -8.30 -16.52
CA ASN A 150 -6.45 -7.62 -17.70
C ASN A 150 -5.84 -6.26 -17.33
N ALA A 151 -6.47 -5.49 -16.44
CA ALA A 151 -5.92 -4.25 -15.91
C ALA A 151 -4.63 -4.47 -15.11
N SER A 152 -4.56 -5.54 -14.32
CA SER A 152 -3.36 -5.92 -13.58
C SER A 152 -2.22 -6.32 -14.53
N HIS A 153 -2.53 -7.03 -15.62
CA HIS A 153 -1.55 -7.35 -16.67
C HIS A 153 -1.02 -6.10 -17.34
N HIS A 154 -1.89 -5.10 -17.60
CA HIS A 154 -1.43 -3.80 -18.10
C HIS A 154 -0.45 -3.12 -17.14
N VAL A 155 -0.76 -3.08 -15.84
CA VAL A 155 0.14 -2.49 -14.82
C VAL A 155 1.47 -3.25 -14.78
N ASP A 156 1.47 -4.57 -14.84
CA ASP A 156 2.68 -5.39 -14.92
C ASP A 156 3.54 -5.05 -16.14
N GLN A 157 2.92 -4.85 -17.33
CA GLN A 157 3.61 -4.39 -18.53
C GLN A 157 4.27 -3.02 -18.31
N GLN A 158 3.59 -2.08 -17.63
CA GLN A 158 4.16 -0.75 -17.34
C GLN A 158 5.34 -0.85 -16.36
N ILE A 159 5.22 -1.65 -15.30
CA ILE A 159 6.33 -1.95 -14.38
C ILE A 159 7.50 -2.58 -15.15
N GLY A 160 7.21 -3.51 -16.06
CA GLY A 160 8.20 -4.14 -16.96
C GLY A 160 8.98 -3.13 -17.78
N ARG A 161 8.32 -2.06 -18.29
CA ARG A 161 9.00 -0.95 -19.00
C ARG A 161 10.01 -0.24 -18.10
N VAL A 162 9.65 0.06 -16.85
CA VAL A 162 10.56 0.71 -15.88
C VAL A 162 11.77 -0.19 -15.59
N ILE A 163 11.54 -1.47 -15.30
CA ILE A 163 12.63 -2.44 -15.04
C ILE A 163 13.56 -2.58 -16.24
N ALA A 164 13.00 -2.70 -17.45
CA ALA A 164 13.78 -2.79 -18.69
C ALA A 164 14.62 -1.54 -18.91
N HIS A 165 14.07 -0.36 -18.64
CA HIS A 165 14.78 0.92 -18.75
C HIS A 165 15.93 1.00 -17.75
N LEU A 166 15.67 0.76 -16.46
CA LEU A 166 16.72 0.75 -15.40
C LEU A 166 17.85 -0.22 -15.74
N ARG A 167 17.51 -1.39 -16.30
CA ARG A 167 18.52 -2.39 -16.72
C ARG A 167 19.34 -1.90 -17.91
N ARG A 168 18.70 -1.34 -18.92
CA ARG A 168 19.37 -0.80 -20.14
C ARG A 168 20.34 0.33 -19.78
N GLU A 169 19.93 1.22 -18.88
CA GLU A 169 20.73 2.36 -18.43
C GLU A 169 21.74 1.99 -17.31
N LYS A 170 21.84 0.70 -16.95
CA LYS A 170 22.69 0.18 -15.86
C LYS A 170 22.43 0.82 -14.48
N LEU A 171 21.21 1.28 -14.28
CA LEU A 171 20.76 1.89 -13.02
C LEU A 171 20.26 0.85 -12.03
N LEU A 172 19.77 -0.29 -12.52
CA LEU A 172 19.20 -1.36 -11.69
C LEU A 172 20.21 -1.92 -10.68
N GLU A 173 21.51 -1.83 -10.97
CA GLU A 173 22.60 -2.28 -10.09
C GLU A 173 22.72 -1.40 -8.83
N ASN A 174 22.14 -0.18 -8.83
CA ASN A 174 22.17 0.76 -7.71
C ASN A 174 20.78 1.37 -7.43
N THR A 175 19.73 0.68 -7.82
CA THR A 175 18.35 1.15 -7.59
C THR A 175 17.55 0.06 -6.91
N MET A 176 16.98 0.38 -5.75
CA MET A 176 15.97 -0.46 -5.10
C MET A 176 14.64 -0.25 -5.82
N VAL A 177 13.92 -1.33 -6.09
CA VAL A 177 12.57 -1.27 -6.68
C VAL A 177 11.59 -1.96 -5.75
N ILE A 178 10.51 -1.25 -5.40
CA ILE A 178 9.45 -1.75 -4.54
C ILE A 178 8.14 -1.73 -5.31
N VAL A 179 7.50 -2.88 -5.44
CA VAL A 179 6.18 -3.04 -6.05
C VAL A 179 5.23 -3.57 -4.98
N LEU A 180 4.18 -2.80 -4.69
CA LEU A 180 3.22 -3.10 -3.64
C LEU A 180 1.80 -2.82 -4.12
N GLY A 181 0.82 -3.61 -3.64
CA GLY A 181 -0.57 -3.16 -3.58
C GLY A 181 -0.81 -2.38 -2.28
N ASP A 182 -1.63 -1.36 -2.33
CA ASP A 182 -2.03 -0.57 -1.15
C ASP A 182 -3.08 -1.28 -0.30
N HIS A 183 -3.96 -2.05 -0.92
CA HIS A 183 -4.92 -2.99 -0.33
C HIS A 183 -5.28 -4.09 -1.33
N GLY A 184 -6.04 -5.07 -0.91
CA GLY A 184 -6.60 -6.09 -1.78
C GLY A 184 -7.95 -5.67 -2.37
N GLU A 185 -8.53 -6.53 -3.21
CA GLU A 185 -9.82 -6.33 -3.87
C GLU A 185 -10.63 -7.63 -3.82
N GLU A 186 -11.84 -7.58 -3.31
CA GLU A 186 -12.72 -8.74 -3.19
C GLU A 186 -13.67 -8.83 -4.38
N PHE A 187 -13.84 -10.03 -4.92
CA PHE A 187 -14.73 -10.35 -6.03
C PHE A 187 -15.79 -11.37 -5.59
N MET A 188 -16.58 -11.01 -4.58
CA MET A 188 -17.67 -11.82 -4.00
C MET A 188 -17.21 -13.11 -3.29
N GLU A 189 -15.91 -13.29 -3.04
CA GLU A 189 -15.42 -14.48 -2.32
C GLU A 189 -16.00 -14.59 -0.91
N ARG A 190 -16.34 -13.46 -0.29
CA ARG A 190 -17.03 -13.37 1.01
C ARG A 190 -18.36 -12.63 0.90
N GLY A 191 -18.91 -12.51 -0.30
CA GLY A 191 -20.22 -11.92 -0.58
C GLY A 191 -20.19 -10.41 -0.76
N ARG A 192 -19.00 -9.81 -0.91
CA ARG A 192 -18.83 -8.39 -1.23
C ARG A 192 -17.99 -8.21 -2.48
N TRP A 193 -18.17 -7.09 -3.13
CA TRP A 193 -17.29 -6.63 -4.19
C TRP A 193 -16.60 -5.35 -3.76
N GLY A 194 -15.29 -5.24 -4.07
CA GLY A 194 -14.48 -4.07 -3.77
C GLY A 194 -13.62 -4.22 -2.52
N HIS A 195 -13.37 -3.11 -1.85
CA HIS A 195 -12.52 -3.00 -0.65
C HIS A 195 -13.12 -2.07 0.39
N SER A 196 -12.41 -1.81 1.49
CA SER A 196 -12.80 -0.89 2.59
C SER A 196 -13.96 -1.37 3.48
N ALA A 197 -14.53 -2.53 3.23
CA ALA A 197 -15.70 -3.03 3.96
C ALA A 197 -15.34 -4.02 5.07
N GLU A 198 -14.38 -4.91 4.80
CA GLU A 198 -14.06 -6.06 5.66
C GLU A 198 -12.54 -6.19 5.85
N PHE A 199 -12.14 -6.87 6.93
CA PHE A 199 -10.73 -7.23 7.15
C PHE A 199 -10.44 -8.68 6.72
N ASN A 200 -11.16 -9.18 5.73
CA ASN A 200 -10.91 -10.49 5.16
C ASN A 200 -9.62 -10.50 4.31
N ARG A 201 -9.13 -11.72 4.00
CA ARG A 201 -7.89 -11.90 3.23
C ARG A 201 -7.89 -11.21 1.86
N TYR A 202 -9.04 -11.14 1.20
CA TYR A 202 -9.16 -10.60 -0.16
C TYR A 202 -8.99 -9.09 -0.18
N GLN A 203 -9.36 -8.39 0.91
CA GLN A 203 -9.23 -6.94 1.04
C GLN A 203 -7.94 -6.51 1.78
N THR A 204 -7.25 -7.44 2.45
CA THR A 204 -6.05 -7.11 3.26
C THR A 204 -4.75 -7.70 2.73
N SER A 205 -4.80 -8.75 1.87
CA SER A 205 -3.60 -9.33 1.27
C SER A 205 -3.25 -8.62 -0.03
N THR A 206 -2.00 -8.22 -0.17
CA THR A 206 -1.49 -7.50 -1.35
C THR A 206 -0.22 -8.16 -1.86
N PRO A 207 0.07 -8.06 -3.17
CA PRO A 207 1.38 -8.42 -3.67
C PRO A 207 2.45 -7.49 -3.08
N ALA A 208 3.62 -8.03 -2.77
CA ALA A 208 4.76 -7.27 -2.31
C ALA A 208 6.05 -7.85 -2.90
N VAL A 209 6.77 -7.04 -3.66
CA VAL A 209 8.08 -7.39 -4.22
C VAL A 209 9.06 -6.27 -3.88
N VAL A 210 10.17 -6.64 -3.24
CA VAL A 210 11.26 -5.71 -2.89
C VAL A 210 12.54 -6.21 -3.55
N TYR A 211 12.96 -5.52 -4.60
CA TYR A 211 14.26 -5.75 -5.23
C TYR A 211 15.30 -4.85 -4.58
N VAL A 212 16.36 -5.45 -4.07
CA VAL A 212 17.53 -4.75 -3.50
C VAL A 212 18.78 -5.23 -4.23
N PRO A 213 19.58 -4.33 -4.83
CA PRO A 213 20.82 -4.72 -5.52
C PRO A 213 21.74 -5.56 -4.64
N GLY A 214 22.29 -6.63 -5.22
CA GLY A 214 23.21 -7.53 -4.51
C GLY A 214 22.57 -8.50 -3.52
N GLN A 215 21.28 -8.40 -3.23
CA GLN A 215 20.57 -9.35 -2.38
C GLN A 215 20.18 -10.61 -3.18
N LYS A 216 20.32 -11.77 -2.54
CA LYS A 216 19.84 -13.04 -3.13
C LYS A 216 18.30 -13.09 -3.05
N PRO A 217 17.63 -13.62 -4.09
CA PRO A 217 16.18 -13.82 -4.06
C PRO A 217 15.79 -14.72 -2.88
N ARG A 218 14.75 -14.33 -2.18
CA ARG A 218 14.09 -15.15 -1.14
C ARG A 218 12.60 -14.87 -1.10
N VAL A 219 11.84 -15.81 -0.58
CA VAL A 219 10.41 -15.66 -0.30
C VAL A 219 10.23 -15.56 1.20
N VAL A 220 9.55 -14.53 1.67
CA VAL A 220 9.08 -14.41 3.05
C VAL A 220 7.68 -15.03 3.09
N THR A 221 7.54 -16.18 3.74
CA THR A 221 6.29 -16.97 3.76
C THR A 221 5.37 -16.64 4.92
N GLY A 222 5.87 -15.92 5.93
CA GLY A 222 5.08 -15.46 7.08
C GLY A 222 4.31 -14.18 6.81
N ILE A 223 3.63 -13.71 7.84
CA ILE A 223 2.91 -12.43 7.82
C ILE A 223 3.92 -11.29 7.61
N THR A 224 3.62 -10.38 6.68
CA THR A 224 4.34 -9.12 6.45
C THR A 224 3.38 -7.95 6.55
N SER A 225 3.91 -6.73 6.61
CA SER A 225 3.09 -5.53 6.71
C SER A 225 3.69 -4.37 5.91
N HIS A 226 2.86 -3.46 5.42
CA HIS A 226 3.30 -2.18 4.87
C HIS A 226 4.21 -1.38 5.82
N LEU A 227 4.03 -1.55 7.13
CA LEU A 227 4.87 -0.95 8.17
C LEU A 227 6.35 -1.32 8.04
N ASP A 228 6.63 -2.45 7.40
CA ASP A 228 7.98 -3.00 7.27
C ASP A 228 8.79 -2.26 6.19
N ILE A 229 8.15 -1.50 5.31
CA ILE A 229 8.83 -0.78 4.22
C ILE A 229 9.81 0.27 4.77
N PRO A 230 9.42 1.24 5.62
CA PRO A 230 10.39 2.17 6.19
C PRO A 230 11.46 1.47 7.04
N ALA A 231 11.08 0.45 7.81
CA ALA A 231 12.02 -0.32 8.63
C ALA A 231 13.06 -1.08 7.79
N THR A 232 12.74 -1.40 6.54
CA THR A 232 13.64 -2.07 5.57
C THR A 232 14.48 -1.07 4.80
N VAL A 233 13.88 0.04 4.37
CA VAL A 233 14.52 1.03 3.48
C VAL A 233 15.51 1.92 4.25
N MET A 234 15.14 2.40 5.43
CA MET A 234 15.94 3.36 6.19
C MET A 234 17.36 2.90 6.51
N PRO A 235 17.61 1.64 6.95
CA PRO A 235 18.96 1.14 7.13
C PRO A 235 19.79 1.12 5.83
N LEU A 236 19.16 0.85 4.67
CA LEU A 236 19.82 0.88 3.36
C LEU A 236 20.21 2.30 2.94
N LEU A 237 19.51 3.32 3.45
CA LEU A 237 19.85 4.73 3.31
C LEU A 237 20.92 5.20 4.33
N GLY A 238 21.48 4.30 5.13
CA GLY A 238 22.50 4.62 6.13
C GLY A 238 21.98 5.17 7.45
N VAL A 239 20.66 5.05 7.73
CA VAL A 239 20.09 5.44 9.02
C VAL A 239 20.46 4.42 10.07
N LEU A 240 21.14 4.87 11.14
CA LEU A 240 21.65 4.02 12.23
C LEU A 240 20.64 3.82 13.37
N ASN A 241 19.62 4.65 13.44
CA ASN A 241 18.56 4.50 14.44
C ASN A 241 17.82 3.17 14.29
N PRO A 242 17.50 2.48 15.37
CA PRO A 242 16.70 1.27 15.29
C PRO A 242 15.31 1.57 14.70
N PRO A 243 14.71 0.65 13.92
CA PRO A 243 13.37 0.85 13.32
C PRO A 243 12.32 1.29 14.33
N SER A 244 12.45 0.84 15.57
CA SER A 244 11.56 1.23 16.65
C SER A 244 11.50 2.74 16.96
N ASP A 245 12.46 3.54 16.53
CA ASP A 245 12.44 5.00 16.74
C ASP A 245 11.52 5.73 15.77
N TYR A 246 11.18 5.12 14.62
CA TYR A 246 10.41 5.76 13.55
C TYR A 246 9.30 4.89 12.95
N SER A 247 9.24 3.60 13.25
CA SER A 247 8.27 2.66 12.67
C SER A 247 7.79 1.65 13.71
N ALA A 248 6.60 1.10 13.49
CA ALA A 248 6.11 -0.12 14.14
C ALA A 248 6.40 -1.39 13.29
N GLY A 249 7.16 -1.22 12.21
CA GLY A 249 7.57 -2.29 11.30
C GLY A 249 8.85 -3.00 11.73
N GLN A 250 9.19 -4.03 10.97
CA GLN A 250 10.42 -4.81 11.09
C GLN A 250 11.18 -4.82 9.76
N ASN A 251 12.50 -4.98 9.81
CA ASN A 251 13.29 -5.05 8.59
C ASN A 251 13.09 -6.40 7.87
N LEU A 252 12.47 -6.37 6.70
CA LEU A 252 12.24 -7.55 5.86
C LEU A 252 13.53 -8.27 5.44
N LEU A 253 14.68 -7.60 5.46
CA LEU A 253 15.98 -8.17 5.10
C LEU A 253 16.65 -8.90 6.27
N ASP A 254 16.14 -8.77 7.47
CA ASP A 254 16.66 -9.51 8.63
C ASP A 254 16.48 -11.02 8.39
N PRO A 255 17.53 -11.83 8.53
CA PRO A 255 17.42 -13.29 8.48
C PRO A 255 16.46 -13.87 9.52
N GLY A 256 16.32 -13.19 10.67
CA GLY A 256 15.40 -13.55 11.75
C GLY A 256 14.02 -12.92 11.64
N TYR A 257 13.68 -12.30 10.49
CA TYR A 257 12.37 -11.69 10.33
C TYR A 257 11.24 -12.66 10.66
N HIS A 258 10.42 -12.29 11.61
CA HIS A 258 9.23 -13.02 12.02
C HIS A 258 8.17 -12.06 12.55
N ARG A 259 6.92 -12.27 12.14
CA ARG A 259 5.79 -11.48 12.58
C ARG A 259 4.60 -12.40 12.86
N ASP A 260 4.08 -12.35 14.08
CA ASP A 260 2.93 -13.18 14.50
C ASP A 260 1.61 -12.61 14.00
N TYR A 261 1.54 -11.29 13.76
CA TYR A 261 0.32 -10.60 13.32
C TYR A 261 0.64 -9.34 12.51
N ALA A 262 -0.29 -8.96 11.67
CA ALA A 262 -0.34 -7.63 11.06
C ALA A 262 -1.46 -6.81 11.68
N VAL A 263 -1.38 -5.49 11.49
CA VAL A 263 -2.42 -4.55 11.88
C VAL A 263 -2.90 -3.83 10.63
N ALA A 264 -4.19 -3.94 10.35
CA ALA A 264 -4.87 -3.16 9.32
C ALA A 264 -5.83 -2.16 9.95
N GLY A 265 -6.30 -1.19 9.17
CA GLY A 265 -7.30 -0.25 9.66
C GLY A 265 -8.13 0.32 8.53
N ASP A 266 -9.29 0.82 8.91
CA ASP A 266 -10.13 1.71 8.12
C ASP A 266 -10.35 3.03 8.89
N TRP A 267 -11.35 3.82 8.51
CA TRP A 267 -11.64 5.10 9.16
C TRP A 267 -12.05 4.98 10.64
N ASN A 268 -12.67 3.88 11.01
CA ASN A 268 -13.37 3.71 12.29
C ASN A 268 -12.87 2.51 13.08
N ARG A 269 -12.14 1.59 12.45
CA ARG A 269 -11.71 0.32 13.05
C ARG A 269 -10.22 0.08 12.85
N ILE A 270 -9.66 -0.68 13.77
CA ILE A 270 -8.33 -1.28 13.67
C ILE A 270 -8.49 -2.79 13.85
N ALA A 271 -7.75 -3.58 13.08
CA ALA A 271 -7.84 -5.03 13.12
C ALA A 271 -6.49 -5.66 13.44
N TYR A 272 -6.51 -6.61 14.36
CA TYR A 272 -5.51 -7.63 14.53
C TYR A 272 -5.71 -8.71 13.46
N LEU A 273 -4.68 -9.01 12.69
CA LEU A 273 -4.68 -10.01 11.64
C LEU A 273 -3.61 -11.06 11.97
N GLY A 274 -3.98 -12.08 12.70
CA GLY A 274 -3.13 -13.22 13.03
C GLY A 274 -3.30 -14.37 12.03
N GLU A 275 -2.46 -15.39 12.16
CA GLU A 275 -2.53 -16.58 11.30
C GLU A 275 -3.82 -17.37 11.51
N ASN A 276 -4.23 -17.56 12.75
CA ASN A 276 -5.34 -18.44 13.13
C ASN A 276 -6.68 -17.71 13.23
N PHE A 277 -6.67 -16.41 13.52
CA PHE A 277 -7.89 -15.61 13.66
C PHE A 277 -7.61 -14.13 13.50
N LYS A 278 -8.67 -13.37 13.27
CA LYS A 278 -8.68 -11.92 13.10
C LYS A 278 -9.72 -11.30 14.01
N ILE A 279 -9.39 -10.12 14.53
CA ILE A 279 -10.30 -9.36 15.39
C ILE A 279 -10.25 -7.89 15.00
N ALA A 280 -11.40 -7.31 14.65
CA ALA A 280 -11.53 -5.89 14.37
C ALA A 280 -12.20 -5.17 15.55
N PHE A 281 -11.62 -4.02 15.93
CA PHE A 281 -12.05 -3.20 17.05
C PHE A 281 -12.41 -1.79 16.58
N PRO A 282 -13.45 -1.14 17.13
CA PRO A 282 -13.69 0.26 16.87
C PRO A 282 -12.57 1.12 17.48
N VAL A 283 -12.10 2.12 16.71
CA VAL A 283 -11.11 3.11 17.19
C VAL A 283 -11.76 4.16 18.08
N ASN A 284 -13.06 4.42 17.86
CA ASN A 284 -13.86 5.39 18.61
C ASN A 284 -15.04 4.71 19.31
N THR A 285 -15.28 5.06 20.56
CA THR A 285 -16.39 4.55 21.38
C THR A 285 -17.78 5.02 20.92
N ALA A 286 -17.86 5.95 19.97
CA ALA A 286 -19.11 6.55 19.48
C ALA A 286 -19.86 5.69 18.42
N GLY A 287 -19.28 4.61 17.96
CA GLY A 287 -19.91 3.70 17.00
C GLY A 287 -20.31 2.39 17.65
N ALA A 288 -21.54 1.92 17.43
CA ALA A 288 -22.02 0.59 17.81
C ALA A 288 -21.43 -0.51 16.90
N ALA A 289 -20.15 -0.39 16.51
CA ALA A 289 -19.46 -1.43 15.79
C ALA A 289 -19.23 -2.60 16.75
N ARG A 290 -19.81 -3.74 16.44
CA ARG A 290 -19.52 -5.00 17.16
C ARG A 290 -18.11 -5.42 16.79
N ASP A 291 -17.38 -5.99 17.76
CA ASP A 291 -16.13 -6.67 17.49
C ASP A 291 -16.40 -7.79 16.47
N GLU A 292 -15.73 -7.72 15.33
CA GLU A 292 -15.81 -8.75 14.29
C GLU A 292 -14.68 -9.74 14.53
N MET A 293 -15.04 -11.01 14.79
CA MET A 293 -14.06 -12.06 15.06
C MET A 293 -14.24 -13.20 14.06
N THR A 294 -13.20 -13.46 13.30
CA THR A 294 -13.16 -14.54 12.29
C THR A 294 -11.95 -15.43 12.50
N ASP A 295 -12.02 -16.66 12.00
CA ASP A 295 -10.86 -17.55 11.86
C ASP A 295 -9.93 -17.09 10.72
N GLY A 296 -8.83 -17.82 10.49
CA GLY A 296 -7.89 -17.55 9.40
C GLY A 296 -8.52 -17.64 8.01
N ASP A 297 -9.64 -18.35 7.86
CA ASP A 297 -10.41 -18.50 6.62
C ASP A 297 -11.57 -17.49 6.48
N ASP A 298 -11.60 -16.45 7.34
CA ASP A 298 -12.64 -15.42 7.35
C ASP A 298 -14.06 -15.94 7.70
N ARG A 299 -14.17 -17.05 8.45
CA ARG A 299 -15.44 -17.58 8.97
C ARG A 299 -15.67 -17.09 10.40
N PRO A 300 -16.93 -17.01 10.88
CA PRO A 300 -17.20 -16.68 12.27
C PRO A 300 -16.41 -17.56 13.22
N LEU A 301 -15.76 -16.98 14.22
CA LEU A 301 -14.92 -17.70 15.17
C LEU A 301 -15.78 -18.51 16.16
N ALA A 302 -15.44 -19.78 16.36
CA ALA A 302 -16.20 -20.67 17.24
C ALA A 302 -16.05 -20.28 18.74
N ASN A 303 -14.85 -19.84 19.16
CA ASN A 303 -14.52 -19.48 20.55
C ASN A 303 -13.97 -18.06 20.66
N PRO A 304 -14.79 -17.00 20.52
CA PRO A 304 -14.31 -15.61 20.54
C PRO A 304 -13.62 -15.23 21.87
N THR A 305 -14.13 -15.72 22.99
CA THR A 305 -13.59 -15.41 24.34
C THR A 305 -12.16 -15.95 24.52
N GLU A 306 -11.88 -17.14 24.03
CA GLU A 306 -10.55 -17.75 24.10
C GLU A 306 -9.56 -16.98 23.21
N ALA A 307 -9.96 -16.63 21.99
CA ALA A 307 -9.16 -15.81 21.10
C ALA A 307 -8.81 -14.44 21.71
N MET A 308 -9.80 -13.74 22.28
CA MET A 308 -9.57 -12.47 23.00
C MET A 308 -8.58 -12.64 24.14
N SER A 309 -8.71 -13.70 24.93
CA SER A 309 -7.81 -13.97 26.04
C SER A 309 -6.37 -14.21 25.58
N SER A 310 -6.19 -14.90 24.44
CA SER A 310 -4.86 -15.23 23.91
C SER A 310 -4.08 -14.02 23.42
N ILE A 311 -4.76 -12.94 23.00
CA ILE A 311 -4.09 -11.72 22.46
C ILE A 311 -4.06 -10.54 23.43
N GLN A 312 -4.40 -10.70 24.68
CA GLN A 312 -4.41 -9.58 25.65
C GLN A 312 -3.08 -8.83 25.70
N THR A 313 -1.96 -9.55 25.73
CA THR A 313 -0.61 -8.93 25.71
C THR A 313 -0.35 -8.17 24.41
N VAL A 314 -0.75 -8.74 23.26
CA VAL A 314 -0.63 -8.12 21.94
C VAL A 314 -1.50 -6.87 21.85
N MET A 315 -2.71 -6.90 22.39
CA MET A 315 -3.58 -5.71 22.44
C MET A 315 -2.93 -4.58 23.25
N ILE A 316 -2.30 -4.88 24.37
CA ILE A 316 -1.57 -3.88 25.16
C ILE A 316 -0.43 -3.28 24.33
N GLU A 317 0.29 -4.09 23.58
CA GLU A 317 1.36 -3.64 22.69
C GLU A 317 0.81 -2.77 21.53
N MET A 318 -0.26 -3.21 20.87
CA MET A 318 -0.96 -2.41 19.85
C MET A 318 -1.38 -1.05 20.40
N MET A 319 -2.00 -1.01 21.60
CA MET A 319 -2.42 0.24 22.24
C MET A 319 -1.24 1.15 22.60
N LYS A 320 -0.11 0.60 23.06
CA LYS A 320 1.12 1.35 23.26
C LYS A 320 1.63 1.95 21.97
N ASN A 321 1.66 1.17 20.89
CA ASN A 321 2.09 1.64 19.56
C ASN A 321 1.16 2.70 18.98
N LEU A 322 -0.14 2.70 19.28
CA LEU A 322 -1.10 3.74 18.86
C LEU A 322 -0.85 5.11 19.52
N THR A 323 -0.07 5.16 20.59
CA THR A 323 0.22 6.41 21.33
C THR A 323 1.69 6.78 21.32
N ARG A 324 2.58 5.88 20.92
CA ARG A 324 4.03 5.98 21.03
C ARG A 324 4.61 7.23 20.39
N PHE A 325 4.15 7.58 19.19
CA PHE A 325 4.64 8.72 18.39
C PHE A 325 3.77 9.97 18.54
N LYS A 326 2.78 9.96 19.44
CA LYS A 326 2.01 11.17 19.77
C LYS A 326 2.79 12.01 20.76
N LYS A 327 2.82 13.36 20.55
CA LYS A 327 3.33 14.27 21.59
C LYS A 327 2.54 14.03 22.88
N ARG A 328 3.24 13.83 24.00
CA ARG A 328 2.59 13.90 25.31
C ARG A 328 2.08 15.34 25.48
N PRO A 329 0.82 15.56 25.93
CA PRO A 329 0.42 16.88 26.37
C PRO A 329 1.41 17.31 27.43
N GLY A 330 2.01 18.50 27.23
CA GLY A 330 2.90 19.12 28.24
C GLY A 330 2.12 19.54 29.46
#